data_3526394a1498988d7c128821b030db0f
#
_entry.id   3526394a1498988d7c128821b030db0f
#
_cell.length_a   1.000
_cell.length_b   1.000
_cell.length_c   1.000
_cell.angle_alpha   90.00
_cell.angle_beta   90.00
_cell.angle_gamma   90.00
#
_symmetry.space_group_name_H-M   'P 1'
#
loop_
_entity.id
_entity.type
_entity.pdbx_description
1 polymer ?
#
loop_
_entity_poly.entity_id
_entity_poly.type
_entity_poly.pdbx_seq_one_letter_code
_entity_poly.pdbx_strand_id
1 'polypeptide(L)'
;MYYIGVDLGTSSVKLILMEPTGDIVNTVSKTYPISFPKPGWSEQNPTDWYDKTCEGIKELIKDIDKDKVAGISFGGQMHGLVILDENDNVIRPAILWNDGRTTKECDYLNNEIGKDKLTEYTANIAFAGFTAPKLLWVKNNEPDNFKKIAKIMLPKDYIAYRLTGVHCTDVSDASGMLLLDVKKRDWSEEMINICKISRKQLPASYESYEKVGCITKEAAMELGLPDNVCVAAGAGDNAAAAVGTGTVGDGMCNISLGTSGTIFISSSNFSVDNNNALHSFDHADGYYHLMGCMLSAASCNGWWMDNILKDTDYKEAQSHITKDMLGNNHIYFLPYLMGERSPHNDPLARATFTGMTMDSTRTDMTQAVLEGVAFAIRDSFEIARSLGINITETKMCGGGAKSELWCTIMANVLGIKVHLLKSEEGPSMGAAMLAMVAAGEYENVKQAADSIVGICRTIEPEKDIADRYNSRYNTFKDIYPALKGVFEKM
;
A
#
# COMPACT_ATOMS: atom_id res chain seq x y z
N MET A 1 -10.49 -19.47 -20.08
CA MET A 1 -10.44 -19.61 -18.61
C MET A 1 -10.69 -18.27 -17.98
N TYR A 2 -11.15 -18.24 -16.73
CA TYR A 2 -11.40 -17.01 -15.98
C TYR A 2 -10.69 -17.05 -14.64
N TYR A 3 -10.27 -15.88 -14.16
CA TYR A 3 -9.59 -15.70 -12.89
C TYR A 3 -10.28 -14.60 -12.09
N ILE A 4 -10.46 -14.84 -10.80
CA ILE A 4 -11.11 -13.90 -9.89
C ILE A 4 -10.05 -13.21 -9.06
N GLY A 5 -9.97 -11.90 -9.18
CA GLY A 5 -9.18 -11.03 -8.31
C GLY A 5 -10.08 -10.36 -7.29
N VAL A 6 -9.77 -10.53 -6.02
CA VAL A 6 -10.50 -9.94 -4.89
C VAL A 6 -9.65 -8.87 -4.25
N ASP A 7 -10.13 -7.64 -4.19
CA ASP A 7 -9.53 -6.53 -3.44
C ASP A 7 -10.37 -6.28 -2.19
N LEU A 8 -9.86 -6.72 -1.04
CA LEU A 8 -10.48 -6.53 0.27
C LEU A 8 -10.05 -5.20 0.87
N GLY A 9 -10.73 -4.12 0.50
CA GLY A 9 -10.49 -2.78 1.03
C GLY A 9 -11.10 -2.55 2.42
N THR A 10 -10.94 -1.35 2.95
CA THR A 10 -11.43 -1.02 4.30
C THR A 10 -12.96 -0.87 4.36
N SER A 11 -13.61 -0.32 3.33
CA SER A 11 -15.06 -0.05 3.33
C SER A 11 -15.85 -0.94 2.37
N SER A 12 -15.17 -1.67 1.51
CA SER A 12 -15.79 -2.54 0.51
C SER A 12 -14.82 -3.59 0.02
N VAL A 13 -15.34 -4.70 -0.48
CA VAL A 13 -14.62 -5.63 -1.33
C VAL A 13 -14.96 -5.36 -2.78
N LYS A 14 -13.92 -5.25 -3.63
CA LYS A 14 -14.04 -5.17 -5.08
C LYS A 14 -13.55 -6.47 -5.70
N LEU A 15 -14.33 -7.02 -6.61
CA LEU A 15 -14.01 -8.25 -7.30
C LEU A 15 -14.00 -8.00 -8.80
N ILE A 16 -13.04 -8.57 -9.49
CA ILE A 16 -13.02 -8.61 -10.96
C ILE A 16 -12.97 -10.05 -11.47
N LEU A 17 -13.58 -10.26 -12.61
CA LEU A 17 -13.45 -11.48 -13.42
C LEU A 17 -12.60 -11.14 -14.64
N MET A 18 -11.48 -11.80 -14.81
CA MET A 18 -10.50 -11.46 -15.83
C MET A 18 -10.16 -12.67 -16.70
N GLU A 19 -10.01 -12.44 -18.00
CA GLU A 19 -9.45 -13.40 -18.96
C GLU A 19 -7.91 -13.42 -18.90
N PRO A 20 -7.26 -14.48 -19.39
CA PRO A 20 -5.79 -14.56 -19.44
C PRO A 20 -5.12 -13.37 -20.16
N THR A 21 -5.82 -12.77 -21.11
CA THR A 21 -5.34 -11.59 -21.87
C THR A 21 -5.31 -10.29 -21.06
N GLY A 22 -5.89 -10.31 -19.85
CA GLY A 22 -6.05 -9.11 -19.02
C GLY A 22 -7.37 -8.37 -19.23
N ASP A 23 -8.23 -8.86 -20.10
CA ASP A 23 -9.55 -8.26 -20.34
C ASP A 23 -10.47 -8.54 -19.14
N ILE A 24 -11.02 -7.46 -18.57
CA ILE A 24 -11.97 -7.54 -17.46
C ILE A 24 -13.36 -7.79 -18.01
N VAL A 25 -13.91 -8.97 -17.71
CA VAL A 25 -15.23 -9.40 -18.18
C VAL A 25 -16.34 -8.81 -17.32
N ASN A 26 -16.13 -8.74 -16.00
CA ASN A 26 -17.12 -8.24 -15.05
C ASN A 26 -16.43 -7.65 -13.80
N THR A 27 -17.11 -6.72 -13.14
CA THR A 27 -16.66 -6.09 -11.89
C THR A 27 -17.83 -5.97 -10.93
N VAL A 28 -17.62 -6.36 -9.67
CA VAL A 28 -18.62 -6.26 -8.61
C VAL A 28 -17.98 -5.62 -7.37
N SER A 29 -18.74 -4.78 -6.66
CA SER A 29 -18.33 -4.23 -5.38
C SER A 29 -19.41 -4.44 -4.33
N LYS A 30 -19.01 -4.80 -3.10
CA LYS A 30 -19.90 -4.98 -1.96
C LYS A 30 -19.36 -4.21 -0.77
N THR A 31 -20.21 -3.44 -0.12
CA THR A 31 -19.86 -2.67 1.08
C THR A 31 -20.13 -3.46 2.35
N TYR A 32 -19.39 -3.16 3.40
CA TYR A 32 -19.60 -3.67 4.76
C TYR A 32 -19.35 -2.57 5.80
N PRO A 33 -19.93 -2.70 7.01
CA PRO A 33 -19.81 -1.67 8.03
C PRO A 33 -18.40 -1.60 8.64
N ILE A 34 -18.04 -0.41 9.11
CA ILE A 34 -16.89 -0.18 10.00
C ILE A 34 -17.47 0.25 11.34
N SER A 35 -16.96 -0.31 12.42
CA SER A 35 -17.32 0.07 13.79
C SER A 35 -16.24 0.97 14.39
N PHE A 36 -16.68 2.04 15.07
CA PHE A 36 -15.81 2.95 15.82
C PHE A 36 -16.22 2.94 17.30
N PRO A 37 -15.86 1.88 18.08
CA PRO A 37 -16.36 1.70 19.46
C PRO A 37 -15.96 2.82 20.42
N LYS A 38 -14.82 3.47 20.16
CA LYS A 38 -14.29 4.62 20.90
C LYS A 38 -13.57 5.57 19.93
N PRO A 39 -13.36 6.85 20.29
CA PRO A 39 -12.55 7.76 19.49
C PRO A 39 -11.17 7.16 19.15
N GLY A 40 -10.81 7.16 17.88
CA GLY A 40 -9.56 6.60 17.39
C GLY A 40 -9.50 5.06 17.29
N TRP A 41 -10.57 4.35 17.62
CA TRP A 41 -10.68 2.90 17.44
C TRP A 41 -11.40 2.57 16.13
N SER A 42 -10.97 1.51 15.44
CA SER A 42 -11.57 1.07 14.19
C SER A 42 -11.58 -0.46 14.14
N GLU A 43 -12.75 -1.05 14.02
CA GLU A 43 -12.96 -2.50 14.06
C GLU A 43 -13.92 -2.96 12.97
N GLN A 44 -13.75 -4.20 12.52
CA GLN A 44 -14.67 -4.89 11.62
C GLN A 44 -14.86 -6.35 12.01
N ASN A 45 -16.04 -6.90 11.68
CA ASN A 45 -16.30 -8.33 11.85
C ASN A 45 -15.73 -9.08 10.62
N PRO A 46 -14.78 -10.02 10.80
CA PRO A 46 -14.24 -10.81 9.69
C PRO A 46 -15.30 -11.60 8.90
N THR A 47 -16.41 -11.98 9.53
CA THR A 47 -17.50 -12.68 8.87
C THR A 47 -18.15 -11.83 7.78
N ASP A 48 -18.27 -10.50 8.00
CA ASP A 48 -18.84 -9.60 6.99
C ASP A 48 -17.99 -9.57 5.71
N TRP A 49 -16.66 -9.66 5.83
CA TRP A 49 -15.77 -9.73 4.69
C TRP A 49 -15.99 -11.01 3.87
N TYR A 50 -16.08 -12.16 4.55
CA TYR A 50 -16.31 -13.45 3.89
C TYR A 50 -17.67 -13.47 3.20
N ASP A 51 -18.76 -13.08 3.90
CA ASP A 51 -20.11 -13.09 3.37
C ASP A 51 -20.23 -12.18 2.14
N LYS A 52 -19.66 -10.96 2.20
CA LYS A 52 -19.68 -10.03 1.07
C LYS A 52 -18.78 -10.47 -0.09
N THR A 53 -17.69 -11.16 0.18
CA THR A 53 -16.88 -11.79 -0.86
C THR A 53 -17.65 -12.89 -1.55
N CYS A 54 -18.33 -13.77 -0.81
CA CYS A 54 -19.17 -14.84 -1.38
C CYS A 54 -20.35 -14.27 -2.19
N GLU A 55 -21.04 -13.24 -1.66
CA GLU A 55 -22.09 -12.55 -2.42
C GLU A 55 -21.54 -11.96 -3.74
N GLY A 56 -20.37 -11.32 -3.65
CA GLY A 56 -19.71 -10.73 -4.80
C GLY A 56 -19.29 -11.75 -5.85
N ILE A 57 -18.71 -12.90 -5.44
CA ILE A 57 -18.32 -13.97 -6.36
C ILE A 57 -19.56 -14.53 -7.07
N LYS A 58 -20.65 -14.82 -6.36
CA LYS A 58 -21.89 -15.34 -6.96
C LYS A 58 -22.46 -14.40 -8.03
N GLU A 59 -22.44 -13.09 -7.77
CA GLU A 59 -22.88 -12.08 -8.73
C GLU A 59 -21.92 -11.97 -9.91
N LEU A 60 -20.61 -12.00 -9.66
CA LEU A 60 -19.56 -11.87 -10.65
C LEU A 60 -19.61 -12.95 -11.73
N ILE A 61 -19.93 -14.19 -11.32
CA ILE A 61 -19.93 -15.38 -12.19
C ILE A 61 -21.32 -15.78 -12.69
N LYS A 62 -22.34 -14.94 -12.50
CA LYS A 62 -23.74 -15.27 -12.79
C LYS A 62 -23.98 -15.67 -14.24
N ASP A 63 -23.36 -14.94 -15.17
CA ASP A 63 -23.66 -15.03 -16.60
C ASP A 63 -22.55 -15.71 -17.42
N ILE A 64 -21.65 -16.47 -16.74
CA ILE A 64 -20.55 -17.17 -17.40
C ILE A 64 -20.60 -18.68 -17.19
N ASP A 65 -19.82 -19.41 -17.98
CA ASP A 65 -19.54 -20.82 -17.77
C ASP A 65 -18.63 -21.01 -16.55
N LYS A 66 -19.19 -21.45 -15.44
CA LYS A 66 -18.51 -21.55 -14.13
C LYS A 66 -17.40 -22.60 -14.12
N ASP A 67 -17.48 -23.61 -15.01
CA ASP A 67 -16.45 -24.63 -15.16
C ASP A 67 -15.13 -24.05 -15.75
N LYS A 68 -15.18 -22.82 -16.26
CA LYS A 68 -14.03 -22.12 -16.79
C LYS A 68 -13.34 -21.23 -15.73
N VAL A 69 -13.84 -21.14 -14.50
CA VAL A 69 -13.14 -20.43 -13.42
C VAL A 69 -12.00 -21.29 -12.91
N ALA A 70 -10.77 -20.86 -13.12
CA ALA A 70 -9.56 -21.63 -12.83
C ALA A 70 -8.89 -21.23 -11.51
N GLY A 71 -9.01 -19.97 -11.09
CA GLY A 71 -8.31 -19.49 -9.91
C GLY A 71 -8.92 -18.26 -9.25
N ILE A 72 -8.64 -18.13 -7.95
CA ILE A 72 -9.02 -16.99 -7.10
C ILE A 72 -7.77 -16.54 -6.34
N SER A 73 -7.59 -15.24 -6.21
CA SER A 73 -6.59 -14.66 -5.32
C SER A 73 -7.05 -13.32 -4.75
N PHE A 74 -6.26 -12.79 -3.80
CA PHE A 74 -6.65 -11.67 -2.95
C PHE A 74 -5.58 -10.59 -2.96
N GLY A 75 -6.01 -9.32 -3.00
CA GLY A 75 -5.33 -8.18 -2.43
C GLY A 75 -6.10 -7.78 -1.18
N GLY A 76 -5.46 -7.49 -0.07
CA GLY A 76 -6.20 -7.18 1.15
C GLY A 76 -5.62 -6.03 1.95
N GLN A 77 -6.51 -5.26 2.63
CA GLN A 77 -6.08 -4.26 3.60
C GLN A 77 -5.11 -4.88 4.60
N MET A 78 -3.94 -4.29 4.73
CA MET A 78 -2.84 -4.84 5.52
C MET A 78 -3.05 -4.66 7.03
N HIS A 79 -2.27 -5.38 7.83
CA HIS A 79 -2.06 -5.15 9.26
C HIS A 79 -3.25 -5.45 10.18
N GLY A 80 -4.43 -5.75 9.68
CA GLY A 80 -5.61 -6.07 10.50
C GLY A 80 -5.37 -7.31 11.37
N LEU A 81 -5.70 -7.26 12.66
CA LEU A 81 -5.54 -8.40 13.56
C LEU A 81 -6.83 -9.21 13.62
N VAL A 82 -6.83 -10.39 13.00
CA VAL A 82 -7.88 -11.42 13.13
C VAL A 82 -7.37 -12.54 14.03
N ILE A 83 -8.15 -12.91 15.05
CA ILE A 83 -7.80 -13.99 16.00
C ILE A 83 -8.95 -14.97 16.15
N LEU A 84 -8.62 -16.27 16.03
CA LEU A 84 -9.58 -17.37 16.14
C LEU A 84 -9.23 -18.26 17.34
N ASP A 85 -10.27 -18.90 17.90
CA ASP A 85 -10.13 -19.93 18.93
C ASP A 85 -9.86 -21.33 18.31
N GLU A 86 -9.77 -22.35 19.15
CA GLU A 86 -9.54 -23.76 18.75
C GLU A 86 -10.65 -24.33 17.84
N ASN A 87 -11.83 -23.75 17.90
CA ASN A 87 -13.00 -24.16 17.10
C ASN A 87 -13.22 -23.27 15.87
N ASP A 88 -12.22 -22.43 15.53
CA ASP A 88 -12.26 -21.48 14.40
C ASP A 88 -13.28 -20.35 14.56
N ASN A 89 -13.76 -20.10 15.77
CA ASN A 89 -14.62 -18.94 16.01
C ASN A 89 -13.80 -17.67 16.13
N VAL A 90 -14.29 -16.59 15.54
CA VAL A 90 -13.72 -15.25 15.70
C VAL A 90 -13.88 -14.82 17.17
N ILE A 91 -12.75 -14.61 17.87
CA ILE A 91 -12.72 -14.26 19.30
C ILE A 91 -13.27 -12.86 19.53
N ARG A 92 -12.99 -11.94 18.62
CA ARG A 92 -13.43 -10.54 18.68
C ARG A 92 -13.38 -9.92 17.27
N PRO A 93 -14.06 -8.76 17.04
CA PRO A 93 -13.88 -7.99 15.81
C PRO A 93 -12.40 -7.66 15.56
N ALA A 94 -11.97 -7.70 14.30
CA ALA A 94 -10.61 -7.39 13.90
C ALA A 94 -10.28 -5.92 14.20
N ILE A 95 -9.08 -5.67 14.76
CA ILE A 95 -8.54 -4.32 14.95
C ILE A 95 -7.86 -3.91 13.65
N LEU A 96 -8.32 -2.81 13.02
CA LEU A 96 -7.89 -2.40 11.69
C LEU A 96 -6.58 -1.62 11.68
N TRP A 97 -6.03 -1.41 10.47
CA TRP A 97 -4.77 -0.69 10.23
C TRP A 97 -4.80 0.79 10.66
N ASN A 98 -5.98 1.42 10.60
CA ASN A 98 -6.21 2.82 10.97
C ASN A 98 -6.65 3.01 12.44
N ASP A 99 -6.49 1.97 13.27
CA ASP A 99 -6.78 2.03 14.70
C ASP A 99 -5.58 2.58 15.47
N GLY A 100 -5.84 3.55 16.34
CA GLY A 100 -4.80 4.27 17.11
C GLY A 100 -4.65 3.83 18.57
N ARG A 101 -5.33 2.75 19.02
CA ARG A 101 -5.36 2.34 20.44
C ARG A 101 -4.02 1.87 21.03
N THR A 102 -3.05 1.52 20.19
CA THR A 102 -1.83 0.79 20.57
C THR A 102 -0.62 1.68 20.84
N THR A 103 -0.82 2.95 21.19
CA THR A 103 0.28 3.91 21.44
C THR A 103 1.27 3.40 22.49
N LYS A 104 0.77 2.86 23.61
CA LYS A 104 1.63 2.33 24.69
C LYS A 104 2.45 1.14 24.25
N GLU A 105 1.86 0.26 23.44
CA GLU A 105 2.55 -0.91 22.90
C GLU A 105 3.61 -0.51 21.88
N CYS A 106 3.36 0.54 21.08
CA CYS A 106 4.36 1.12 20.20
C CYS A 106 5.50 1.75 20.98
N ASP A 107 5.22 2.48 22.06
CA ASP A 107 6.24 3.05 22.93
C ASP A 107 7.11 1.96 23.58
N TYR A 108 6.49 0.90 24.09
CA TYR A 108 7.22 -0.27 24.61
C TYR A 108 8.14 -0.89 23.55
N LEU A 109 7.62 -1.16 22.35
CA LEU A 109 8.41 -1.75 21.28
C LEU A 109 9.54 -0.82 20.81
N ASN A 110 9.25 0.46 20.55
CA ASN A 110 10.24 1.38 19.99
C ASN A 110 11.28 1.87 21.00
N ASN A 111 10.92 2.01 22.28
CA ASN A 111 11.76 2.64 23.27
C ASN A 111 12.38 1.62 24.25
N GLU A 112 11.63 0.59 24.70
CA GLU A 112 12.15 -0.39 25.67
C GLU A 112 12.84 -1.56 24.95
N ILE A 113 12.22 -2.14 23.91
CA ILE A 113 12.89 -3.14 23.05
C ILE A 113 13.95 -2.43 22.20
N GLY A 114 13.60 -1.30 21.59
CA GLY A 114 14.45 -0.42 20.81
C GLY A 114 14.30 -0.59 19.31
N LYS A 115 14.28 0.55 18.59
CA LYS A 115 14.10 0.60 17.14
C LYS A 115 15.14 -0.23 16.38
N ASP A 116 16.41 -0.16 16.81
CA ASP A 116 17.49 -0.90 16.14
C ASP A 116 17.26 -2.41 16.17
N LYS A 117 16.82 -2.96 17.34
CA LYS A 117 16.49 -4.37 17.45
C LYS A 117 15.27 -4.76 16.64
N LEU A 118 14.22 -3.92 16.65
CA LEU A 118 13.05 -4.18 15.80
C LEU A 118 13.43 -4.20 14.32
N THR A 119 14.27 -3.26 13.89
CA THR A 119 14.80 -3.22 12.53
C THR A 119 15.64 -4.46 12.20
N GLU A 120 16.46 -4.94 13.14
CA GLU A 120 17.21 -6.19 12.99
C GLU A 120 16.28 -7.40 12.87
N TYR A 121 15.20 -7.45 13.65
CA TYR A 121 14.30 -8.60 13.73
C TYR A 121 13.26 -8.66 12.61
N THR A 122 12.87 -7.50 12.05
CA THR A 122 11.74 -7.38 11.11
C THR A 122 11.94 -6.41 9.95
N ALA A 123 13.10 -5.76 9.86
CA ALA A 123 13.39 -4.67 8.92
C ALA A 123 12.52 -3.41 9.09
N ASN A 124 11.76 -3.29 10.18
CA ASN A 124 10.84 -2.17 10.43
C ASN A 124 10.83 -1.79 11.92
N ILE A 125 10.19 -0.64 12.23
CA ILE A 125 9.87 -0.19 13.58
C ILE A 125 8.38 -0.32 13.85
N ALA A 126 7.94 -0.17 15.11
CA ALA A 126 6.55 -0.31 15.48
C ALA A 126 5.73 0.95 15.12
N PHE A 127 4.58 0.72 14.47
CA PHE A 127 3.53 1.71 14.21
C PHE A 127 2.20 1.19 14.73
N ALA A 128 1.31 2.08 15.16
CA ALA A 128 0.01 1.72 15.72
C ALA A 128 -0.84 0.88 14.74
N GLY A 129 -0.67 1.11 13.44
CA GLY A 129 -1.34 0.34 12.39
C GLY A 129 -0.88 -1.11 12.27
N PHE A 130 0.31 -1.50 12.73
CA PHE A 130 0.87 -2.85 12.56
C PHE A 130 0.24 -3.89 13.50
N THR A 131 0.38 -5.17 13.17
CA THR A 131 -0.32 -6.28 13.85
C THR A 131 0.27 -6.57 15.23
N ALA A 132 1.60 -6.60 15.39
CA ALA A 132 2.24 -6.93 16.67
C ALA A 132 1.85 -5.99 17.83
N PRO A 133 1.79 -4.66 17.68
CA PRO A 133 1.26 -3.77 18.71
C PRO A 133 -0.18 -4.10 19.12
N LYS A 134 -1.05 -4.46 18.16
CA LYS A 134 -2.44 -4.86 18.44
C LYS A 134 -2.53 -6.15 19.23
N LEU A 135 -1.68 -7.12 18.90
CA LEU A 135 -1.58 -8.38 19.62
C LEU A 135 -1.13 -8.17 21.07
N LEU A 136 -0.13 -7.32 21.31
CA LEU A 136 0.27 -6.89 22.65
C LEU A 136 -0.84 -6.16 23.38
N TRP A 137 -1.59 -5.32 22.69
CA TRP A 137 -2.75 -4.65 23.27
C TRP A 137 -3.82 -5.64 23.73
N VAL A 138 -4.16 -6.63 22.92
CA VAL A 138 -5.11 -7.70 23.32
C VAL A 138 -4.59 -8.43 24.53
N LYS A 139 -3.29 -8.78 24.58
CA LYS A 139 -2.67 -9.42 25.74
C LYS A 139 -2.83 -8.58 27.02
N ASN A 140 -2.60 -7.27 26.92
CA ASN A 140 -2.57 -6.37 28.07
C ASN A 140 -3.99 -5.98 28.56
N ASN A 141 -4.95 -5.83 27.62
CA ASN A 141 -6.27 -5.28 27.92
C ASN A 141 -7.41 -6.32 27.86
N GLU A 142 -7.20 -7.43 27.15
CA GLU A 142 -8.16 -8.53 26.98
C GLU A 142 -7.49 -9.90 27.25
N PRO A 143 -6.89 -10.13 28.43
CA PRO A 143 -6.07 -11.33 28.69
C PRO A 143 -6.84 -12.64 28.54
N ASP A 144 -8.15 -12.66 28.77
CA ASP A 144 -8.96 -13.86 28.59
C ASP A 144 -9.24 -14.16 27.11
N ASN A 145 -9.31 -13.15 26.26
CA ASN A 145 -9.33 -13.32 24.81
C ASN A 145 -7.96 -13.79 24.30
N PHE A 146 -6.88 -13.19 24.81
CA PHE A 146 -5.52 -13.58 24.42
C PHE A 146 -5.23 -15.08 24.69
N LYS A 147 -5.68 -15.60 25.82
CA LYS A 147 -5.51 -17.03 26.19
C LYS A 147 -6.22 -18.01 25.24
N LYS A 148 -7.28 -17.55 24.56
CA LYS A 148 -8.09 -18.37 23.64
C LYS A 148 -7.49 -18.42 22.24
N ILE A 149 -6.50 -17.59 21.91
CA ILE A 149 -5.95 -17.48 20.55
C ILE A 149 -5.34 -18.83 20.14
N ALA A 150 -5.91 -19.46 19.14
CA ALA A 150 -5.37 -20.63 18.47
C ALA A 150 -4.74 -20.26 17.10
N LYS A 151 -5.34 -19.28 16.40
CA LYS A 151 -4.86 -18.80 15.09
C LYS A 151 -4.83 -17.29 15.04
N ILE A 152 -3.76 -16.74 14.45
CA ILE A 152 -3.57 -15.33 14.14
C ILE A 152 -3.57 -15.20 12.62
N MET A 153 -4.30 -14.23 12.06
CA MET A 153 -4.45 -14.03 10.62
C MET A 153 -4.51 -12.55 10.28
N LEU A 154 -4.25 -12.22 9.03
CA LEU A 154 -4.59 -10.95 8.39
C LEU A 154 -5.98 -11.01 7.74
N PRO A 155 -6.57 -9.88 7.34
CA PRO A 155 -7.94 -9.85 6.79
C PRO A 155 -8.14 -10.77 5.58
N LYS A 156 -7.24 -10.72 4.57
CA LYS A 156 -7.35 -11.60 3.40
C LYS A 156 -7.11 -13.07 3.72
N ASP A 157 -6.23 -13.35 4.70
CA ASP A 157 -5.91 -14.72 5.12
C ASP A 157 -7.15 -15.40 5.70
N TYR A 158 -8.00 -14.64 6.41
CA TYR A 158 -9.27 -15.18 6.91
C TYR A 158 -10.19 -15.62 5.77
N ILE A 159 -10.26 -14.87 4.68
CA ILE A 159 -11.07 -15.27 3.51
C ILE A 159 -10.45 -16.51 2.84
N ALA A 160 -9.13 -16.52 2.61
CA ALA A 160 -8.43 -17.68 2.04
C ALA A 160 -8.63 -18.93 2.89
N TYR A 161 -8.51 -18.79 4.23
CA TYR A 161 -8.77 -19.87 5.18
C TYR A 161 -10.19 -20.41 5.10
N ARG A 162 -11.20 -19.51 5.06
CA ARG A 162 -12.62 -19.91 4.95
C ARG A 162 -12.90 -20.64 3.65
N LEU A 163 -12.22 -20.30 2.57
CA LEU A 163 -12.39 -20.95 1.26
C LEU A 163 -11.66 -22.29 1.16
N THR A 164 -10.48 -22.43 1.80
CA THR A 164 -9.59 -23.58 1.58
C THR A 164 -9.41 -24.49 2.80
N GLY A 165 -9.71 -24.01 3.99
CA GLY A 165 -9.36 -24.67 5.25
C GLY A 165 -7.86 -24.61 5.60
N VAL A 166 -7.03 -23.93 4.81
CA VAL A 166 -5.59 -23.83 5.01
C VAL A 166 -5.24 -22.56 5.79
N HIS A 167 -4.62 -22.69 6.96
CA HIS A 167 -4.11 -21.56 7.74
C HIS A 167 -2.82 -21.03 7.11
N CYS A 168 -2.94 -20.08 6.21
CA CYS A 168 -1.88 -19.53 5.39
C CYS A 168 -1.85 -17.99 5.42
N THR A 169 -0.72 -17.43 5.09
CA THR A 169 -0.49 -16.01 4.74
C THR A 169 0.53 -15.93 3.62
N ASP A 170 0.72 -14.74 3.05
CA ASP A 170 1.84 -14.51 2.15
C ASP A 170 2.88 -13.56 2.76
N VAL A 171 4.11 -13.63 2.24
CA VAL A 171 5.24 -12.87 2.77
C VAL A 171 5.05 -11.36 2.63
N SER A 172 4.37 -10.87 1.57
CA SER A 172 4.20 -9.44 1.35
C SER A 172 3.30 -8.78 2.40
N ASP A 173 2.19 -9.42 2.75
CA ASP A 173 1.26 -8.93 3.79
C ASP A 173 1.82 -9.20 5.19
N ALA A 174 2.42 -10.39 5.41
CA ALA A 174 3.07 -10.74 6.69
C ALA A 174 4.22 -9.80 7.07
N SER A 175 4.93 -9.22 6.10
CA SER A 175 5.96 -8.18 6.32
C SER A 175 5.41 -6.99 7.11
N GLY A 176 4.14 -6.65 6.93
CA GLY A 176 3.45 -5.57 7.66
C GLY A 176 2.96 -5.95 9.05
N MET A 177 3.13 -7.20 9.49
CA MET A 177 2.71 -7.63 10.82
C MET A 177 3.67 -7.20 11.94
N LEU A 178 4.91 -6.88 11.63
CA LEU A 178 6.03 -6.73 12.58
C LEU A 178 6.30 -8.04 13.36
N LEU A 179 6.05 -9.16 12.72
CA LEU A 179 6.27 -10.52 13.24
C LEU A 179 7.15 -11.37 12.31
N LEU A 180 7.25 -10.96 11.03
CA LEU A 180 8.08 -11.61 10.02
C LEU A 180 9.49 -11.00 10.00
N ASP A 181 10.52 -11.84 9.91
CA ASP A 181 11.87 -11.45 9.48
C ASP A 181 11.86 -11.34 7.94
N VAL A 182 11.71 -10.13 7.43
CA VAL A 182 11.60 -9.85 5.99
C VAL A 182 12.80 -10.41 5.22
N LYS A 183 14.01 -10.31 5.78
CA LYS A 183 15.21 -10.82 5.14
C LYS A 183 15.21 -12.35 4.98
N LYS A 184 14.66 -13.06 5.98
CA LYS A 184 14.58 -14.53 5.97
C LYS A 184 13.30 -15.06 5.35
N ARG A 185 12.30 -14.21 5.18
CA ARG A 185 10.94 -14.56 4.72
C ARG A 185 10.28 -15.61 5.61
N ASP A 186 10.57 -15.52 6.90
CA ASP A 186 10.03 -16.43 7.92
C ASP A 186 9.77 -15.66 9.22
N TRP A 187 8.99 -16.27 10.09
CA TRP A 187 8.61 -15.68 11.38
C TRP A 187 9.82 -15.38 12.26
N SER A 188 9.89 -14.18 12.84
CA SER A 188 10.94 -13.77 13.78
C SER A 188 10.69 -14.42 15.15
N GLU A 189 11.61 -15.29 15.57
CA GLU A 189 11.55 -15.94 16.89
C GLU A 189 11.64 -14.92 18.03
N GLU A 190 12.39 -13.84 17.82
CA GLU A 190 12.50 -12.73 18.76
C GLU A 190 11.15 -12.05 18.97
N MET A 191 10.42 -11.76 17.87
CA MET A 191 9.11 -11.12 17.94
C MET A 191 8.03 -12.07 18.50
N ILE A 192 8.07 -13.36 18.17
CA ILE A 192 7.23 -14.40 18.78
C ILE A 192 7.40 -14.36 20.31
N ASN A 193 8.65 -14.33 20.79
CA ASN A 193 8.96 -14.28 22.22
C ASN A 193 8.51 -12.97 22.89
N ILE A 194 8.69 -11.81 22.22
CA ILE A 194 8.25 -10.49 22.69
C ILE A 194 6.73 -10.45 22.82
N CYS A 195 6.02 -10.91 21.80
CA CYS A 195 4.55 -10.95 21.79
C CYS A 195 3.94 -12.05 22.68
N LYS A 196 4.76 -12.97 23.22
CA LYS A 196 4.31 -14.10 24.07
C LYS A 196 3.32 -15.02 23.37
N ILE A 197 3.53 -15.26 22.10
CA ILE A 197 2.80 -16.22 21.27
C ILE A 197 3.69 -17.42 20.95
N SER A 198 3.15 -18.40 20.26
CA SER A 198 3.89 -19.55 19.74
C SER A 198 3.81 -19.58 18.21
N ARG A 199 4.82 -20.17 17.58
CA ARG A 199 4.85 -20.34 16.12
C ARG A 199 3.62 -21.10 15.59
N LYS A 200 3.02 -21.99 16.41
CA LYS A 200 1.82 -22.73 16.02
C LYS A 200 0.56 -21.87 15.83
N GLN A 201 0.55 -20.68 16.45
CA GLN A 201 -0.55 -19.72 16.31
C GLN A 201 -0.43 -18.88 15.05
N LEU A 202 0.75 -18.87 14.41
CA LEU A 202 1.01 -18.15 13.18
C LEU A 202 0.73 -19.03 11.96
N PRO A 203 0.26 -18.47 10.83
CA PRO A 203 -0.02 -19.23 9.62
C PRO A 203 1.28 -19.72 8.93
N ALA A 204 1.15 -20.71 8.04
CA ALA A 204 2.23 -21.02 7.12
C ALA A 204 2.41 -19.86 6.11
N SER A 205 3.65 -19.42 5.89
CA SER A 205 3.96 -18.36 4.93
C SER A 205 4.22 -18.94 3.55
N TYR A 206 3.71 -18.26 2.52
CA TYR A 206 3.84 -18.60 1.10
C TYR A 206 4.34 -17.38 0.33
N GLU A 207 4.87 -17.59 -0.86
CA GLU A 207 4.95 -16.50 -1.84
C GLU A 207 3.54 -16.13 -2.31
N SER A 208 3.31 -14.87 -2.63
CA SER A 208 1.96 -14.35 -2.95
C SER A 208 1.28 -15.08 -4.11
N TYR A 209 2.08 -15.57 -5.06
CA TYR A 209 1.64 -16.30 -6.25
C TYR A 209 1.57 -17.81 -6.05
N GLU A 210 1.93 -18.35 -4.88
CA GLU A 210 1.88 -19.78 -4.64
C GLU A 210 0.45 -20.25 -4.40
N LYS A 211 0.16 -21.44 -4.92
CA LYS A 211 -1.09 -22.13 -4.66
C LYS A 211 -1.12 -22.66 -3.23
N VAL A 212 -2.06 -22.20 -2.41
CA VAL A 212 -2.28 -22.70 -1.04
C VAL A 212 -3.21 -23.91 -1.00
N GLY A 213 -4.03 -24.10 -2.01
CA GLY A 213 -4.98 -25.21 -2.12
C GLY A 213 -6.01 -24.99 -3.22
N CYS A 214 -7.09 -25.77 -3.16
CA CYS A 214 -8.31 -25.51 -3.90
C CYS A 214 -9.41 -25.15 -2.90
N ILE A 215 -10.52 -24.60 -3.38
CA ILE A 215 -11.70 -24.36 -2.54
C ILE A 215 -12.24 -25.68 -1.99
N THR A 216 -12.74 -25.67 -0.76
CA THR A 216 -13.37 -26.84 -0.15
C THR A 216 -14.68 -27.18 -0.85
N LYS A 217 -15.17 -28.42 -0.67
CA LYS A 217 -16.47 -28.82 -1.24
C LYS A 217 -17.62 -27.95 -0.74
N GLU A 218 -17.55 -27.54 0.53
CA GLU A 218 -18.53 -26.66 1.16
C GLU A 218 -18.53 -25.28 0.50
N ALA A 219 -17.35 -24.68 0.32
CA ALA A 219 -17.20 -23.40 -0.37
C ALA A 219 -17.60 -23.50 -1.85
N ALA A 220 -17.26 -24.60 -2.52
CA ALA A 220 -17.65 -24.87 -3.90
C ALA A 220 -19.17 -24.93 -4.06
N MET A 221 -19.86 -25.66 -3.18
CA MET A 221 -21.32 -25.68 -3.15
C MET A 221 -21.93 -24.32 -2.84
N GLU A 222 -21.38 -23.61 -1.89
CA GLU A 222 -21.85 -22.27 -1.51
C GLU A 222 -21.73 -21.28 -2.67
N LEU A 223 -20.61 -21.29 -3.39
CA LEU A 223 -20.31 -20.36 -4.49
C LEU A 223 -20.90 -20.81 -5.83
N GLY A 224 -21.24 -22.09 -5.94
CA GLY A 224 -21.66 -22.71 -7.20
C GLY A 224 -20.49 -22.81 -8.19
N LEU A 225 -19.28 -23.08 -7.71
CA LEU A 225 -18.04 -23.28 -8.47
C LEU A 225 -17.60 -24.75 -8.40
N PRO A 226 -16.76 -25.21 -9.34
CA PRO A 226 -16.07 -26.51 -9.22
C PRO A 226 -15.11 -26.53 -8.01
N ASP A 227 -14.93 -27.68 -7.36
CA ASP A 227 -14.05 -27.81 -6.18
C ASP A 227 -12.53 -27.83 -6.50
N ASN A 228 -12.19 -27.79 -7.78
CA ASN A 228 -10.81 -27.72 -8.26
C ASN A 228 -10.31 -26.31 -8.54
N VAL A 229 -11.09 -25.27 -8.25
CA VAL A 229 -10.66 -23.87 -8.39
C VAL A 229 -9.47 -23.62 -7.49
N CYS A 230 -8.35 -23.19 -8.07
CA CYS A 230 -7.10 -22.90 -7.39
C CYS A 230 -7.24 -21.63 -6.54
N VAL A 231 -6.66 -21.63 -5.33
CA VAL A 231 -6.55 -20.44 -4.49
C VAL A 231 -5.08 -20.12 -4.27
N ALA A 232 -4.68 -18.90 -4.63
CA ALA A 232 -3.35 -18.38 -4.34
C ALA A 232 -3.30 -17.71 -2.95
N ALA A 233 -2.12 -17.62 -2.37
CA ALA A 233 -1.90 -16.95 -1.07
C ALA A 233 -2.36 -15.49 -1.07
N GLY A 234 -2.26 -14.82 -2.23
CA GLY A 234 -2.60 -13.42 -2.37
C GLY A 234 -1.50 -12.49 -1.85
N ALA A 235 -1.82 -11.20 -1.72
CA ALA A 235 -0.84 -10.19 -1.32
C ALA A 235 -1.48 -9.11 -0.44
N GLY A 236 -0.66 -8.35 0.30
CA GLY A 236 -1.12 -7.06 0.83
C GLY A 236 -1.56 -6.13 -0.31
N ASP A 237 -2.52 -5.26 -0.05
CA ASP A 237 -3.14 -4.40 -1.08
C ASP A 237 -2.12 -3.60 -1.90
N ASN A 238 -1.08 -3.05 -1.25
CA ASN A 238 -0.03 -2.30 -1.93
C ASN A 238 0.83 -3.18 -2.86
N ALA A 239 1.17 -4.40 -2.44
CA ALA A 239 1.93 -5.34 -3.26
C ALA A 239 1.07 -5.90 -4.41
N ALA A 240 -0.22 -6.18 -4.16
CA ALA A 240 -1.16 -6.53 -5.21
C ALA A 240 -1.32 -5.38 -6.23
N ALA A 241 -1.45 -4.12 -5.77
CA ALA A 241 -1.49 -2.96 -6.65
C ALA A 241 -0.20 -2.82 -7.47
N ALA A 242 0.96 -3.10 -6.88
CA ALA A 242 2.22 -3.08 -7.59
C ALA A 242 2.23 -4.12 -8.73
N VAL A 243 1.76 -5.34 -8.50
CA VAL A 243 1.58 -6.36 -9.55
C VAL A 243 0.61 -5.86 -10.62
N GLY A 244 -0.57 -5.38 -10.23
CA GLY A 244 -1.61 -4.89 -11.15
C GLY A 244 -1.19 -3.67 -11.97
N THR A 245 -0.21 -2.91 -11.51
CA THR A 245 0.38 -1.80 -12.26
C THR A 245 1.66 -2.17 -13.01
N GLY A 246 2.07 -3.44 -12.97
CA GLY A 246 3.30 -3.91 -13.61
C GLY A 246 4.57 -3.41 -12.92
N THR A 247 4.49 -3.04 -11.64
CA THR A 247 5.64 -2.63 -10.84
C THR A 247 6.30 -3.87 -10.24
N VAL A 248 6.90 -4.67 -11.11
CA VAL A 248 7.54 -5.96 -10.79
C VAL A 248 8.94 -6.00 -11.38
N GLY A 249 9.87 -6.62 -10.65
CA GLY A 249 11.29 -6.67 -11.02
C GLY A 249 12.10 -5.49 -10.44
N ASP A 250 13.41 -5.58 -10.58
CA ASP A 250 14.37 -4.67 -9.94
C ASP A 250 14.27 -3.22 -10.46
N GLY A 251 14.28 -2.25 -9.55
CA GLY A 251 14.24 -0.83 -9.86
C GLY A 251 12.91 -0.30 -10.40
N MET A 252 11.88 -1.14 -10.51
CA MET A 252 10.55 -0.71 -10.92
C MET A 252 9.85 0.06 -9.80
N CYS A 253 9.13 1.10 -10.16
CA CYS A 253 8.49 1.98 -9.19
C CYS A 253 7.03 2.28 -9.56
N ASN A 254 6.21 2.49 -8.53
CA ASN A 254 4.86 3.04 -8.65
C ASN A 254 4.69 4.20 -7.67
N ILE A 255 4.07 5.28 -8.14
CA ILE A 255 3.62 6.40 -7.33
C ILE A 255 2.09 6.44 -7.39
N SER A 256 1.44 6.19 -6.27
CA SER A 256 0.00 6.43 -6.14
C SER A 256 -0.25 7.80 -5.53
N LEU A 257 -0.83 8.70 -6.33
CA LEU A 257 -1.07 10.09 -5.94
C LEU A 257 -2.57 10.30 -5.65
N GLY A 258 -2.99 9.77 -4.52
CA GLY A 258 -4.33 9.91 -3.95
C GLY A 258 -4.40 11.03 -2.89
N THR A 259 -5.38 10.98 -1.98
CA THR A 259 -5.45 11.86 -0.80
C THR A 259 -4.11 11.87 -0.06
N SER A 260 -3.61 10.68 0.29
CA SER A 260 -2.22 10.42 0.67
C SER A 260 -1.41 9.97 -0.56
N GLY A 261 -0.08 9.92 -0.43
CA GLY A 261 0.81 9.40 -1.47
C GLY A 261 1.49 8.12 -1.00
N THR A 262 1.62 7.14 -1.88
CA THR A 262 2.49 6.00 -1.64
C THR A 262 3.52 5.90 -2.76
N ILE A 263 4.74 5.58 -2.37
CA ILE A 263 5.86 5.31 -3.27
C ILE A 263 6.25 3.86 -3.04
N PHE A 264 6.08 3.02 -4.04
CA PHE A 264 6.45 1.61 -4.01
C PHE A 264 7.65 1.39 -4.94
N ILE A 265 8.75 0.88 -4.41
CA ILE A 265 10.01 0.69 -5.15
C ILE A 265 10.42 -0.76 -5.01
N SER A 266 10.30 -1.53 -6.10
CA SER A 266 10.70 -2.93 -6.17
C SER A 266 12.22 -3.08 -6.25
N SER A 267 12.77 -4.06 -5.55
CA SER A 267 14.19 -4.38 -5.55
C SER A 267 14.43 -5.88 -5.48
N SER A 268 15.34 -6.39 -6.30
CA SER A 268 15.79 -7.77 -6.23
C SER A 268 16.62 -8.08 -4.99
N ASN A 269 17.12 -7.06 -4.30
CA ASN A 269 17.95 -7.19 -3.12
C ASN A 269 17.22 -6.66 -1.87
N PHE A 270 17.36 -7.40 -0.77
CA PHE A 270 16.93 -6.92 0.52
C PHE A 270 17.67 -5.62 0.89
N SER A 271 16.91 -4.60 1.24
CA SER A 271 17.44 -3.31 1.69
C SER A 271 16.61 -2.77 2.84
N VAL A 272 17.26 -2.11 3.78
CA VAL A 272 16.62 -1.44 4.91
C VAL A 272 17.24 -0.05 5.06
N ASP A 273 16.42 0.96 5.24
CA ASP A 273 16.89 2.30 5.61
C ASP A 273 17.14 2.37 7.12
N ASN A 274 18.36 2.69 7.52
CA ASN A 274 18.76 2.76 8.93
C ASN A 274 17.98 3.79 9.76
N ASN A 275 17.37 4.79 9.12
CA ASN A 275 16.52 5.78 9.78
C ASN A 275 15.04 5.35 9.82
N ASN A 276 14.69 4.22 9.22
CA ASN A 276 13.31 3.72 9.08
C ASN A 276 12.37 4.76 8.45
N ALA A 277 12.87 5.57 7.53
CA ALA A 277 12.10 6.54 6.78
C ALA A 277 11.23 5.85 5.71
N LEU A 278 11.70 4.69 5.20
CA LEU A 278 10.96 3.80 4.31
C LEU A 278 10.71 2.46 4.99
N HIS A 279 9.54 1.88 4.73
CA HIS A 279 9.28 0.49 5.12
C HIS A 279 10.02 -0.45 4.19
N SER A 280 10.51 -1.56 4.73
CA SER A 280 11.10 -2.65 3.96
C SER A 280 10.22 -3.88 4.09
N PHE A 281 9.68 -4.37 2.98
CA PHE A 281 8.75 -5.50 2.92
C PHE A 281 9.14 -6.47 1.82
N ASP A 282 8.62 -7.69 1.88
CA ASP A 282 8.62 -8.62 0.76
C ASP A 282 7.63 -8.16 -0.31
N HIS A 283 7.96 -8.41 -1.57
CA HIS A 283 7.11 -8.10 -2.71
C HIS A 283 6.40 -9.35 -3.24
N ALA A 284 5.21 -9.15 -3.82
CA ALA A 284 4.40 -10.22 -4.39
C ALA A 284 4.97 -10.89 -5.66
N ASP A 285 6.10 -10.43 -6.17
CA ASP A 285 6.81 -11.02 -7.32
C ASP A 285 7.99 -11.94 -6.93
N GLY A 286 8.18 -12.21 -5.63
CA GLY A 286 9.27 -13.01 -5.12
C GLY A 286 10.53 -12.22 -4.73
N TYR A 287 10.50 -10.90 -4.83
CA TYR A 287 11.57 -9.97 -4.44
C TYR A 287 11.21 -9.18 -3.18
N TYR A 288 11.77 -7.99 -3.03
CA TYR A 288 11.54 -7.06 -1.92
C TYR A 288 11.03 -5.73 -2.44
N HIS A 289 10.52 -4.90 -1.55
CA HIS A 289 10.25 -3.52 -1.89
C HIS A 289 10.49 -2.57 -0.71
N LEU A 290 10.81 -1.33 -1.06
CA LEU A 290 10.76 -0.21 -0.14
C LEU A 290 9.47 0.57 -0.37
N MET A 291 8.82 0.99 0.72
CA MET A 291 7.59 1.77 0.64
C MET A 291 7.71 3.06 1.42
N GLY A 292 7.52 4.19 0.74
CA GLY A 292 7.31 5.51 1.34
C GLY A 292 5.83 5.83 1.44
N CYS A 293 5.43 6.42 2.57
CA CYS A 293 4.07 6.89 2.80
C CYS A 293 4.08 8.39 3.09
N MET A 294 3.38 9.15 2.28
CA MET A 294 3.17 10.58 2.41
C MET A 294 1.75 10.84 2.90
N LEU A 295 1.57 11.58 3.99
CA LEU A 295 0.24 11.76 4.60
C LEU A 295 -0.67 12.69 3.81
N SER A 296 -0.10 13.66 3.10
CA SER A 296 -0.84 14.65 2.30
C SER A 296 -0.21 14.79 0.92
N ALA A 297 -0.84 14.21 -0.10
CA ALA A 297 -0.38 14.25 -1.48
C ALA A 297 -1.36 15.04 -2.37
N ALA A 298 -2.27 14.38 -3.10
CA ALA A 298 -3.27 15.11 -3.88
C ALA A 298 -4.22 15.92 -3.01
N SER A 299 -4.37 15.56 -1.73
CA SER A 299 -5.10 16.39 -0.76
C SER A 299 -4.50 17.79 -0.56
N CYS A 300 -3.20 17.98 -0.78
CA CYS A 300 -2.59 19.32 -0.74
C CYS A 300 -3.16 20.22 -1.85
N ASN A 301 -3.26 19.68 -3.06
CA ASN A 301 -3.88 20.40 -4.18
C ASN A 301 -5.39 20.60 -3.94
N GLY A 302 -6.09 19.58 -3.40
CA GLY A 302 -7.49 19.72 -3.00
C GLY A 302 -7.67 20.82 -1.95
N TRP A 303 -6.90 20.78 -0.86
CA TRP A 303 -6.93 21.82 0.16
C TRP A 303 -6.65 23.21 -0.41
N TRP A 304 -5.66 23.34 -1.29
CA TRP A 304 -5.32 24.60 -1.94
C TRP A 304 -6.48 25.13 -2.76
N MET A 305 -7.08 24.29 -3.61
CA MET A 305 -8.20 24.67 -4.47
C MET A 305 -9.47 24.97 -3.66
N ASP A 306 -9.90 24.05 -2.81
CA ASP A 306 -11.21 24.11 -2.16
C ASP A 306 -11.24 25.10 -0.99
N ASN A 307 -10.18 25.14 -0.16
CA ASN A 307 -10.19 25.94 1.05
C ASN A 307 -9.52 27.31 0.89
N ILE A 308 -8.49 27.43 0.06
CA ILE A 308 -7.73 28.67 -0.08
C ILE A 308 -8.24 29.47 -1.28
N LEU A 309 -8.28 28.85 -2.46
CA LEU A 309 -8.72 29.52 -3.67
C LEU A 309 -10.25 29.59 -3.80
N LYS A 310 -10.95 28.66 -3.14
CA LYS A 310 -12.40 28.48 -3.26
C LYS A 310 -12.84 28.33 -4.72
N ASP A 311 -12.10 27.51 -5.45
CA ASP A 311 -12.23 27.29 -6.88
C ASP A 311 -12.29 25.78 -7.13
N THR A 312 -13.16 25.35 -8.01
CA THR A 312 -13.36 23.93 -8.35
C THR A 312 -12.78 23.55 -9.71
N ASP A 313 -12.30 24.51 -10.49
CA ASP A 313 -11.70 24.24 -11.79
C ASP A 313 -10.19 24.08 -11.68
N TYR A 314 -9.78 22.86 -11.33
CA TYR A 314 -8.38 22.46 -11.25
C TYR A 314 -7.63 22.63 -12.57
N LYS A 315 -8.32 22.40 -13.70
CA LYS A 315 -7.71 22.49 -15.02
C LYS A 315 -7.42 23.94 -15.37
N GLU A 316 -8.37 24.83 -15.12
CA GLU A 316 -8.19 26.28 -15.35
C GLU A 316 -7.08 26.83 -14.46
N ALA A 317 -7.08 26.53 -13.14
CA ALA A 317 -6.06 27.00 -12.23
C ALA A 317 -4.64 26.56 -12.62
N GLN A 318 -4.49 25.40 -13.22
CA GLN A 318 -3.22 24.85 -13.70
C GLN A 318 -2.84 25.34 -15.11
N SER A 319 -3.80 25.78 -15.93
CA SER A 319 -3.58 26.18 -17.34
C SER A 319 -2.65 27.39 -17.48
N HIS A 320 -2.55 28.21 -16.44
CA HIS A 320 -1.67 29.38 -16.39
C HIS A 320 -0.20 29.05 -16.10
N ILE A 321 0.10 27.80 -15.67
CA ILE A 321 1.47 27.36 -15.43
C ILE A 321 2.07 26.90 -16.76
N THR A 322 2.90 27.75 -17.34
CA THR A 322 3.55 27.48 -18.63
C THR A 322 4.82 26.65 -18.45
N LYS A 323 5.28 26.04 -19.54
CA LYS A 323 6.50 25.23 -19.53
C LYS A 323 7.73 26.02 -19.05
N ASP A 324 7.84 27.29 -19.39
CA ASP A 324 8.97 28.14 -19.00
C ASP A 324 9.01 28.41 -17.48
N MET A 325 7.87 28.33 -16.81
CA MET A 325 7.79 28.47 -15.35
C MET A 325 8.32 27.25 -14.60
N LEU A 326 8.34 26.06 -15.24
CA LEU A 326 8.74 24.82 -14.60
C LEU A 326 10.21 24.88 -14.13
N GLY A 327 10.42 24.70 -12.85
CA GLY A 327 11.72 24.80 -12.21
C GLY A 327 12.26 26.22 -12.02
N ASN A 328 11.48 27.27 -12.36
CA ASN A 328 11.86 28.68 -12.19
C ASN A 328 11.10 29.39 -11.07
N ASN A 329 10.17 28.71 -10.39
CA ASN A 329 9.44 29.29 -9.28
C ASN A 329 10.36 29.56 -8.07
N HIS A 330 10.22 30.70 -7.41
CA HIS A 330 10.99 31.04 -6.21
C HIS A 330 10.27 30.66 -4.90
N ILE A 331 8.97 30.27 -4.99
CA ILE A 331 8.17 29.82 -3.86
C ILE A 331 8.35 28.33 -3.66
N TYR A 332 8.45 27.91 -2.40
CA TYR A 332 8.47 26.51 -1.97
C TYR A 332 7.25 26.22 -1.09
N PHE A 333 6.77 25.00 -1.15
CA PHE A 333 5.70 24.50 -0.29
C PHE A 333 6.10 23.18 0.36
N LEU A 334 6.12 23.13 1.69
CA LEU A 334 6.19 21.88 2.44
C LEU A 334 4.77 21.30 2.54
N PRO A 335 4.51 20.09 2.05
CA PRO A 335 3.15 19.55 1.94
C PRO A 335 2.61 18.87 3.22
N TYR A 336 3.13 19.20 4.39
CA TYR A 336 2.91 18.46 5.65
C TYR A 336 1.66 18.92 6.41
N LEU A 337 0.50 18.93 5.73
CA LEU A 337 -0.79 19.38 6.32
C LEU A 337 -1.22 18.57 7.54
N MET A 338 -0.86 17.28 7.60
CA MET A 338 -1.23 16.35 8.65
C MET A 338 -0.02 15.77 9.41
N GLY A 339 1.09 16.49 9.44
CA GLY A 339 2.38 15.92 9.77
C GLY A 339 2.96 15.17 8.57
N GLU A 340 4.07 14.45 8.75
CA GLU A 340 4.64 13.64 7.68
C GLU A 340 5.23 12.32 8.20
N ARG A 341 4.99 11.23 7.45
CA ARG A 341 5.56 9.92 7.73
C ARG A 341 6.91 9.76 7.04
N SER A 342 6.93 9.53 5.75
CA SER A 342 8.17 9.39 5.00
C SER A 342 8.62 10.73 4.42
N PRO A 343 9.88 11.14 4.60
CA PRO A 343 10.93 10.42 5.32
C PRO A 343 11.06 10.79 6.81
N HIS A 344 10.25 11.72 7.32
CA HIS A 344 10.54 12.45 8.57
C HIS A 344 10.05 11.74 9.83
N ASN A 345 9.02 10.88 9.74
CA ASN A 345 8.34 10.27 10.89
C ASN A 345 7.98 11.32 11.96
N ASP A 346 7.49 12.49 11.52
CA ASP A 346 7.22 13.65 12.38
C ASP A 346 5.73 14.06 12.31
N PRO A 347 4.92 13.73 13.32
CA PRO A 347 3.52 14.15 13.39
C PRO A 347 3.36 15.66 13.67
N LEU A 348 4.41 16.35 14.09
CA LEU A 348 4.41 17.79 14.38
C LEU A 348 4.78 18.64 13.15
N ALA A 349 5.30 18.04 12.07
CA ALA A 349 5.56 18.76 10.83
C ALA A 349 4.30 19.47 10.33
N ARG A 350 4.44 20.68 9.77
CA ARG A 350 3.32 21.49 9.26
C ARG A 350 3.59 22.01 7.86
N ALA A 351 2.51 22.15 7.10
CA ALA A 351 2.59 22.76 5.78
C ALA A 351 3.04 24.22 5.88
N THR A 352 3.92 24.61 4.97
CA THR A 352 4.54 25.94 5.01
C THR A 352 4.86 26.43 3.60
N PHE A 353 4.49 27.66 3.30
CA PHE A 353 5.02 28.40 2.15
C PHE A 353 6.22 29.24 2.56
N THR A 354 7.26 29.25 1.73
CA THR A 354 8.45 30.10 1.92
C THR A 354 8.94 30.67 0.59
N GLY A 355 9.64 31.80 0.59
CA GLY A 355 10.17 32.44 -0.60
C GLY A 355 9.23 33.44 -1.27
N MET A 356 8.07 33.77 -0.69
CA MET A 356 7.12 34.73 -1.25
C MET A 356 7.71 36.16 -1.23
N THR A 357 7.40 36.91 -2.30
CA THR A 357 7.73 38.32 -2.50
C THR A 357 6.50 39.12 -2.87
N MET A 358 6.60 40.43 -3.01
CA MET A 358 5.48 41.32 -3.33
C MET A 358 4.83 41.03 -4.71
N ASP A 359 5.57 40.43 -5.62
CA ASP A 359 5.16 40.08 -6.96
C ASP A 359 4.69 38.60 -7.11
N SER A 360 4.68 37.85 -6.00
CA SER A 360 4.17 36.49 -5.99
C SER A 360 2.71 36.43 -6.36
N THR A 361 2.38 35.55 -7.29
CA THR A 361 1.04 35.41 -7.84
C THR A 361 0.33 34.12 -7.37
N ARG A 362 -0.99 34.06 -7.56
CA ARG A 362 -1.78 32.84 -7.37
C ARG A 362 -1.21 31.66 -8.15
N THR A 363 -0.76 31.90 -9.40
CA THR A 363 -0.19 30.87 -10.27
C THR A 363 1.11 30.31 -9.69
N ASP A 364 2.01 31.16 -9.18
CA ASP A 364 3.25 30.72 -8.55
C ASP A 364 2.98 29.86 -7.31
N MET A 365 2.00 30.23 -6.50
CA MET A 365 1.61 29.46 -5.32
C MET A 365 0.96 28.11 -5.69
N THR A 366 0.10 28.09 -6.74
CA THR A 366 -0.48 26.84 -7.26
C THR A 366 0.62 25.90 -7.76
N GLN A 367 1.58 26.41 -8.50
CA GLN A 367 2.74 25.66 -8.96
C GLN A 367 3.56 25.13 -7.78
N ALA A 368 3.81 25.95 -6.76
CA ALA A 368 4.56 25.56 -5.57
C ALA A 368 3.91 24.39 -4.81
N VAL A 369 2.57 24.33 -4.76
CA VAL A 369 1.83 23.20 -4.15
C VAL A 369 2.11 21.89 -4.91
N LEU A 370 2.01 21.90 -6.24
CA LEU A 370 2.26 20.72 -7.08
C LEU A 370 3.72 20.27 -6.99
N GLU A 371 4.66 21.22 -7.03
CA GLU A 371 6.09 20.97 -6.93
C GLU A 371 6.51 20.49 -5.54
N GLY A 372 5.92 21.04 -4.48
CA GLY A 372 6.20 20.66 -3.10
C GLY A 372 5.88 19.18 -2.83
N VAL A 373 4.75 18.69 -3.35
CA VAL A 373 4.40 17.27 -3.28
C VAL A 373 5.41 16.43 -4.07
N ALA A 374 5.81 16.87 -5.26
CA ALA A 374 6.80 16.15 -6.06
C ALA A 374 8.19 16.10 -5.40
N PHE A 375 8.61 17.19 -4.74
CA PHE A 375 9.86 17.22 -3.98
C PHE A 375 9.83 16.28 -2.76
N ALA A 376 8.73 16.27 -2.01
CA ALA A 376 8.57 15.35 -0.88
C ALA A 376 8.56 13.87 -1.32
N ILE A 377 7.98 13.54 -2.47
CA ILE A 377 8.11 12.22 -3.10
C ILE A 377 9.58 11.93 -3.44
N ARG A 378 10.30 12.92 -3.98
CA ARG A 378 11.73 12.77 -4.30
C ARG A 378 12.58 12.43 -3.07
N ASP A 379 12.26 12.91 -1.89
CA ASP A 379 12.98 12.55 -0.66
C ASP A 379 13.04 11.02 -0.47
N SER A 380 11.92 10.31 -0.71
CA SER A 380 11.86 8.85 -0.67
C SER A 380 12.71 8.18 -1.76
N PHE A 381 12.74 8.77 -2.97
CA PHE A 381 13.58 8.28 -4.07
C PHE A 381 15.07 8.42 -3.77
N GLU A 382 15.48 9.54 -3.16
CA GLU A 382 16.90 9.76 -2.82
C GLU A 382 17.37 8.78 -1.74
N ILE A 383 16.49 8.39 -0.80
CA ILE A 383 16.80 7.33 0.17
C ILE A 383 17.01 6.00 -0.56
N ALA A 384 16.09 5.58 -1.41
CA ALA A 384 16.23 4.33 -2.16
C ALA A 384 17.48 4.32 -3.06
N ARG A 385 17.79 5.44 -3.72
CA ARG A 385 19.02 5.62 -4.50
C ARG A 385 20.28 5.49 -3.65
N SER A 386 20.27 6.03 -2.43
CA SER A 386 21.40 5.91 -1.48
C SER A 386 21.64 4.46 -1.03
N LEU A 387 20.61 3.62 -1.09
CA LEU A 387 20.69 2.17 -0.84
C LEU A 387 21.12 1.37 -2.09
N GLY A 388 21.44 2.05 -3.19
CA GLY A 388 21.95 1.44 -4.43
C GLY A 388 20.85 0.99 -5.41
N ILE A 389 19.58 1.34 -5.18
CA ILE A 389 18.50 0.98 -6.11
C ILE A 389 18.49 1.97 -7.29
N ASN A 390 18.62 1.45 -8.50
CA ASN A 390 18.58 2.24 -9.72
C ASN A 390 17.17 2.37 -10.26
N ILE A 391 16.51 3.50 -9.99
CA ILE A 391 15.14 3.78 -10.44
C ILE A 391 15.21 4.64 -11.70
N THR A 392 14.77 4.09 -12.83
CA THR A 392 14.83 4.76 -14.15
C THR A 392 13.47 5.18 -14.68
N GLU A 393 12.41 4.59 -14.15
CA GLU A 393 11.03 4.87 -14.56
C GLU A 393 10.05 4.63 -13.40
N THR A 394 8.88 5.22 -13.48
CA THR A 394 7.79 4.98 -12.53
C THR A 394 6.45 4.89 -13.24
N LYS A 395 5.55 4.06 -12.74
CA LYS A 395 4.13 4.13 -13.06
C LYS A 395 3.46 5.11 -12.11
N MET A 396 2.51 5.88 -12.59
CA MET A 396 1.79 6.84 -11.77
C MET A 396 0.29 6.58 -11.86
N CYS A 397 -0.37 6.51 -10.71
CA CYS A 397 -1.81 6.26 -10.59
C CYS A 397 -2.45 7.18 -9.53
N GLY A 398 -3.77 7.04 -9.35
CA GLY A 398 -4.54 7.89 -8.43
C GLY A 398 -5.01 9.20 -9.07
N GLY A 399 -5.75 10.00 -8.31
CA GLY A 399 -6.39 11.23 -8.81
C GLY A 399 -5.43 12.26 -9.38
N GLY A 400 -4.23 12.38 -8.79
CA GLY A 400 -3.19 13.30 -9.26
C GLY A 400 -2.60 12.93 -10.62
N ALA A 401 -2.62 11.67 -11.01
CA ALA A 401 -2.16 11.21 -12.32
C ALA A 401 -3.04 11.71 -13.48
N LYS A 402 -4.25 12.21 -13.20
CA LYS A 402 -5.14 12.82 -14.20
C LYS A 402 -4.67 14.21 -14.66
N SER A 403 -3.77 14.86 -13.91
CA SER A 403 -3.14 16.12 -14.31
C SER A 403 -1.87 15.87 -15.11
N GLU A 404 -1.92 16.15 -16.42
CA GLU A 404 -0.75 16.07 -17.29
C GLU A 404 0.40 16.96 -16.82
N LEU A 405 0.05 18.18 -16.37
CA LEU A 405 1.04 19.11 -15.79
C LEU A 405 1.74 18.51 -14.58
N TRP A 406 0.99 17.89 -13.66
CA TRP A 406 1.59 17.29 -12.46
C TRP A 406 2.48 16.08 -12.79
N CYS A 407 2.05 15.27 -13.77
CA CYS A 407 2.88 14.17 -14.28
C CYS A 407 4.18 14.70 -14.93
N THR A 408 4.10 15.84 -15.66
CA THR A 408 5.29 16.50 -16.24
C THR A 408 6.21 17.05 -15.14
N ILE A 409 5.67 17.70 -14.12
CA ILE A 409 6.44 18.15 -12.95
C ILE A 409 7.12 16.95 -12.30
N MET A 410 6.39 15.86 -12.06
CA MET A 410 6.91 14.65 -11.43
C MET A 410 8.08 14.05 -12.24
N ALA A 411 7.92 13.89 -13.57
CA ALA A 411 8.98 13.37 -14.43
C ALA A 411 10.26 14.19 -14.32
N ASN A 412 10.13 15.51 -14.33
CA ASN A 412 11.28 16.43 -14.29
C ASN A 412 11.89 16.55 -12.89
N VAL A 413 11.09 16.55 -11.82
CA VAL A 413 11.57 16.58 -10.44
C VAL A 413 12.34 15.30 -10.10
N LEU A 414 11.84 14.14 -10.52
CA LEU A 414 12.48 12.85 -10.26
C LEU A 414 13.61 12.52 -11.25
N GLY A 415 13.61 13.17 -12.43
CA GLY A 415 14.55 12.92 -13.50
C GLY A 415 14.40 11.54 -14.15
N ILE A 416 13.17 10.99 -14.16
CA ILE A 416 12.87 9.66 -14.70
C ILE A 416 11.59 9.69 -15.54
N LYS A 417 11.38 8.62 -16.34
CA LYS A 417 10.15 8.47 -17.14
C LYS A 417 8.94 8.22 -16.23
N VAL A 418 7.83 8.85 -16.54
CA VAL A 418 6.53 8.60 -15.89
C VAL A 418 5.60 7.95 -16.89
N HIS A 419 5.09 6.78 -16.54
CA HIS A 419 4.13 6.02 -17.35
C HIS A 419 2.73 6.13 -16.77
N LEU A 420 1.75 6.44 -17.62
CA LEU A 420 0.34 6.36 -17.32
C LEU A 420 -0.23 5.05 -17.89
N LEU A 421 -1.06 4.36 -17.12
CA LEU A 421 -1.56 3.04 -17.45
C LEU A 421 -2.89 3.12 -18.22
N LYS A 422 -3.19 2.09 -19.03
CA LYS A 422 -4.49 1.95 -19.71
C LYS A 422 -5.62 1.62 -18.75
N SER A 423 -5.33 0.89 -17.67
CA SER A 423 -6.30 0.51 -16.64
C SER A 423 -5.97 1.24 -15.34
N GLU A 424 -7.02 1.72 -14.65
CA GLU A 424 -6.90 2.26 -13.28
C GLU A 424 -7.06 1.15 -12.21
N GLU A 425 -7.27 -0.10 -12.63
CA GLU A 425 -7.38 -1.25 -11.72
C GLU A 425 -5.99 -1.59 -11.15
N GLY A 426 -5.91 -1.67 -9.84
CA GLY A 426 -4.68 -1.95 -9.11
C GLY A 426 -4.75 -3.29 -8.37
N PRO A 427 -5.20 -3.32 -7.09
CA PRO A 427 -5.10 -4.51 -6.25
C PRO A 427 -5.90 -5.70 -6.79
N SER A 428 -7.13 -5.51 -7.27
CA SER A 428 -7.95 -6.59 -7.83
C SER A 428 -7.34 -7.20 -9.09
N MET A 429 -6.74 -6.36 -9.96
CA MET A 429 -6.03 -6.83 -11.16
C MET A 429 -4.78 -7.63 -10.79
N GLY A 430 -3.97 -7.11 -9.86
CA GLY A 430 -2.82 -7.83 -9.35
C GLY A 430 -3.19 -9.16 -8.72
N ALA A 431 -4.26 -9.19 -7.91
CA ALA A 431 -4.78 -10.43 -7.35
C ALA A 431 -5.19 -11.44 -8.44
N ALA A 432 -5.91 -11.03 -9.49
CA ALA A 432 -6.25 -11.92 -10.60
C ALA A 432 -4.98 -12.45 -11.31
N MET A 433 -3.95 -11.63 -11.49
CA MET A 433 -2.67 -12.06 -12.07
C MET A 433 -1.95 -13.08 -11.17
N LEU A 434 -1.98 -12.90 -9.84
CA LEU A 434 -1.45 -13.90 -8.89
C LEU A 434 -2.22 -15.24 -9.00
N ALA A 435 -3.54 -15.18 -9.17
CA ALA A 435 -4.35 -16.38 -9.40
C ALA A 435 -3.98 -17.10 -10.71
N MET A 436 -3.66 -16.34 -11.78
CA MET A 436 -3.19 -16.89 -13.04
C MET A 436 -1.86 -17.64 -12.89
N VAL A 437 -0.91 -17.07 -12.17
CA VAL A 437 0.39 -17.71 -11.90
C VAL A 437 0.20 -18.97 -11.05
N ALA A 438 -0.60 -18.90 -9.98
CA ALA A 438 -0.90 -20.07 -9.13
C ALA A 438 -1.58 -21.22 -9.87
N ALA A 439 -2.40 -20.90 -10.88
CA ALA A 439 -3.09 -21.90 -11.71
C ALA A 439 -2.23 -22.39 -12.91
N GLY A 440 -1.04 -21.81 -13.14
CA GLY A 440 -0.12 -22.20 -14.21
C GLY A 440 -0.42 -21.60 -15.58
N GLU A 441 -1.22 -20.51 -15.64
CA GLU A 441 -1.46 -19.77 -16.89
C GLU A 441 -0.22 -19.01 -17.34
N TYR A 442 0.55 -18.45 -16.37
CA TYR A 442 1.84 -17.80 -16.56
C TYR A 442 2.90 -18.45 -15.69
N GLU A 443 4.15 -18.46 -16.14
CA GLU A 443 5.27 -19.06 -15.42
C GLU A 443 5.66 -18.29 -14.14
N ASN A 444 5.48 -16.96 -14.15
CA ASN A 444 5.81 -16.07 -13.04
C ASN A 444 5.05 -14.75 -13.15
N VAL A 445 5.10 -13.97 -12.06
CA VAL A 445 4.40 -12.69 -11.93
C VAL A 445 4.88 -11.66 -12.96
N LYS A 446 6.19 -11.66 -13.29
CA LYS A 446 6.73 -10.73 -14.28
C LYS A 446 6.16 -10.99 -15.67
N GLN A 447 6.08 -12.26 -16.09
CA GLN A 447 5.52 -12.63 -17.39
C GLN A 447 4.04 -12.21 -17.48
N ALA A 448 3.26 -12.44 -16.42
CA ALA A 448 1.87 -11.99 -16.37
C ALA A 448 1.76 -10.46 -16.49
N ALA A 449 2.58 -9.72 -15.73
CA ALA A 449 2.60 -8.26 -15.76
C ALA A 449 2.99 -7.69 -17.14
N ASP A 450 4.05 -8.21 -17.74
CA ASP A 450 4.51 -7.77 -19.06
C ASP A 450 3.48 -8.06 -20.17
N SER A 451 2.65 -9.11 -20.01
CA SER A 451 1.64 -9.49 -20.99
C SER A 451 0.34 -8.68 -20.85
N ILE A 452 -0.01 -8.29 -19.63
CA ILE A 452 -1.34 -7.76 -19.29
C ILE A 452 -1.32 -6.24 -19.14
N VAL A 453 -0.28 -5.68 -18.49
CA VAL A 453 -0.28 -4.26 -18.12
C VAL A 453 0.12 -3.40 -19.31
N GLY A 454 -0.83 -2.60 -19.78
CA GLY A 454 -0.62 -1.69 -20.90
C GLY A 454 -0.31 -0.26 -20.46
N ILE A 455 0.68 0.36 -21.10
CA ILE A 455 0.97 1.80 -20.98
C ILE A 455 0.15 2.55 -22.02
N CYS A 456 -0.57 3.61 -21.60
CA CYS A 456 -1.28 4.48 -22.53
C CYS A 456 -0.44 5.72 -22.93
N ARG A 457 0.43 6.19 -22.04
CA ARG A 457 1.27 7.36 -22.29
C ARG A 457 2.55 7.30 -21.47
N THR A 458 3.63 7.83 -22.03
CA THR A 458 4.91 8.05 -21.35
C THR A 458 5.26 9.53 -21.39
N ILE A 459 5.68 10.07 -20.26
CA ILE A 459 6.19 11.44 -20.13
C ILE A 459 7.67 11.31 -19.76
N GLU A 460 8.51 11.88 -20.62
CA GLU A 460 9.95 11.88 -20.41
C GLU A 460 10.42 13.16 -19.72
N PRO A 461 11.41 13.11 -18.83
CA PRO A 461 12.00 14.31 -18.26
C PRO A 461 12.76 15.09 -19.35
N GLU A 462 12.67 16.41 -19.29
CA GLU A 462 13.43 17.31 -20.15
C GLU A 462 14.67 17.80 -19.41
N LYS A 463 15.85 17.57 -19.97
CA LYS A 463 17.11 17.82 -19.29
C LYS A 463 17.22 19.21 -18.66
N ASP A 464 16.89 20.25 -19.41
CA ASP A 464 17.00 21.64 -18.93
C ASP A 464 16.05 21.95 -17.77
N ILE A 465 14.84 21.37 -17.79
CA ILE A 465 13.85 21.52 -16.72
C ILE A 465 14.26 20.69 -15.50
N ALA A 466 14.73 19.47 -15.71
CA ALA A 466 15.22 18.60 -14.64
C ALA A 466 16.44 19.21 -13.92
N ASP A 467 17.37 19.84 -14.65
CA ASP A 467 18.52 20.53 -14.06
C ASP A 467 18.08 21.72 -13.18
N ARG A 468 17.06 22.49 -13.60
CA ARG A 468 16.47 23.54 -12.76
C ARG A 468 15.83 22.97 -11.49
N TYR A 469 15.05 21.88 -11.62
CA TYR A 469 14.46 21.21 -10.45
C TYR A 469 15.50 20.60 -9.52
N ASN A 470 16.62 20.09 -10.01
CA ASN A 470 17.73 19.63 -9.19
C ASN A 470 18.28 20.75 -8.31
N SER A 471 18.47 21.94 -8.87
CA SER A 471 18.89 23.11 -8.09
C SER A 471 17.87 23.48 -7.02
N ARG A 472 16.59 23.50 -7.36
CA ARG A 472 15.51 23.82 -6.42
C ARG A 472 15.35 22.76 -5.32
N TYR A 473 15.47 21.48 -5.66
CA TYR A 473 15.40 20.40 -4.68
C TYR A 473 16.52 20.52 -3.62
N ASN A 474 17.71 20.96 -4.00
CA ASN A 474 18.77 21.21 -3.04
C ASN A 474 18.41 22.27 -1.98
N THR A 475 17.59 23.26 -2.34
CA THR A 475 17.05 24.22 -1.38
C THR A 475 15.89 23.64 -0.59
N PHE A 476 14.98 22.88 -1.26
CA PHE A 476 13.79 22.31 -0.63
C PHE A 476 14.14 21.42 0.57
N LYS A 477 15.11 20.52 0.42
CA LYS A 477 15.51 19.57 1.48
C LYS A 477 16.05 20.24 2.76
N ASP A 478 16.48 21.51 2.68
CA ASP A 478 16.99 22.27 3.82
C ASP A 478 15.88 23.00 4.60
N ILE A 479 14.68 23.14 4.02
CA ILE A 479 13.58 23.91 4.63
C ILE A 479 13.02 23.21 5.86
N TYR A 480 12.68 21.89 5.76
CA TYR A 480 12.12 21.17 6.90
C TYR A 480 13.07 21.13 8.10
N PRO A 481 14.37 20.79 7.97
CA PRO A 481 15.30 20.84 9.10
C PRO A 481 15.39 22.22 9.75
N ALA A 482 15.34 23.30 8.96
CA ALA A 482 15.37 24.67 9.49
C ALA A 482 14.10 25.02 10.28
N LEU A 483 12.96 24.44 9.96
CA LEU A 483 11.66 24.73 10.59
C LEU A 483 11.26 23.73 11.68
N LYS A 484 11.88 22.56 11.75
CA LYS A 484 11.54 21.50 12.70
C LYS A 484 11.40 22.00 14.15
N GLY A 485 12.37 22.74 14.65
CA GLY A 485 12.34 23.30 16.00
C GLY A 485 11.26 24.39 16.22
N VAL A 486 10.65 24.90 15.14
CA VAL A 486 9.47 25.78 15.20
C VAL A 486 8.21 24.94 15.34
N PHE A 487 8.09 23.85 14.54
CA PHE A 487 6.94 22.94 14.60
C PHE A 487 6.79 22.30 15.98
N GLU A 488 7.88 21.95 16.65
CA GLU A 488 7.88 21.41 18.01
C GLU A 488 7.28 22.36 19.06
N LYS A 489 7.15 23.65 18.74
CA LYS A 489 6.60 24.69 19.63
C LYS A 489 5.16 25.10 19.32
N MET A 490 4.60 24.59 18.22
CA MET A 490 3.23 24.83 17.79
C MET A 490 2.25 23.83 18.43
#